data_95450623b672684eba837d0be0510031
#
_entry.id   95450623b672684eba837d0be0510031
#
_cell.length_a   1.000
_cell.length_b   1.000
_cell.length_c   1.000
_cell.angle_alpha   90.00
_cell.angle_beta   90.00
_cell.angle_gamma   90.00
#
_symmetry.space_group_name_H-M   'P 1'
#
loop_
_entity.id
_entity.type
_entity.pdbx_description
1 polymer ?
#
loop_
_entity_poly.entity_id
_entity_poly.type
_entity_poly.pdbx_seq_one_letter_code
_entity_poly.pdbx_strand_id
1 'polypeptide(L)'
;MRRGARSAGVAAALACAPILAFAGPYVFTAAWTVAATADAATSQPAEYEQLLKLLAARRHGHATFTEVQQLAILDRPLESSGELLYDAPDRLEKRTLKPRAETLILEHGVLTAHRGHRRYLMPLRDYPQVAPFIESIRATLAGDREALERLFRVGFEGSLAHWSLLLVPTDARLAGAVREIRIEGERDAIRSVDIRHRDGDRSLLSIGPEVGP
;
A
#
# COMPACT_ATOMS: atom_id res chain seq x y z
N MET A 1 43.33 9.72 16.10
CA MET A 1 42.17 8.83 16.31
C MET A 1 40.92 9.70 16.52
N ARG A 2 40.14 9.96 15.47
CA ARG A 2 38.83 10.64 15.56
C ARG A 2 37.82 9.78 14.82
N ARG A 3 36.90 9.19 15.59
CA ARG A 3 35.80 8.36 15.07
C ARG A 3 34.74 9.25 14.44
N GLY A 4 34.47 9.04 13.17
CA GLY A 4 33.46 9.76 12.40
C GLY A 4 32.06 9.41 12.86
N ALA A 5 31.26 10.44 13.07
CA ALA A 5 29.83 10.35 13.28
C ALA A 5 29.15 9.88 11.98
N ARG A 6 28.52 8.73 12.02
CA ARG A 6 27.62 8.25 10.97
C ARG A 6 26.29 9.01 11.09
N SER A 7 25.99 9.78 10.08
CA SER A 7 24.73 10.49 9.94
C SER A 7 23.56 9.51 9.77
N ALA A 8 22.83 9.27 10.83
CA ALA A 8 21.50 8.68 10.82
C ALA A 8 20.51 9.72 10.26
N GLY A 9 20.11 9.59 9.03
CA GLY A 9 19.28 10.60 8.35
C GLY A 9 18.31 10.05 7.29
N VAL A 10 17.88 8.79 7.37
CA VAL A 10 16.89 8.24 6.42
C VAL A 10 15.88 7.29 7.11
N ALA A 11 15.98 7.08 8.42
CA ALA A 11 15.11 6.16 9.15
C ALA A 11 14.10 6.87 10.09
N ALA A 12 13.82 8.14 9.90
CA ALA A 12 12.98 8.92 10.81
C ALA A 12 11.53 9.05 10.31
N ALA A 13 10.92 7.93 9.88
CA ALA A 13 9.48 7.85 9.68
C ALA A 13 8.88 6.57 10.30
N LEU A 14 9.63 5.88 11.16
CA LEU A 14 9.19 4.66 11.84
C LEU A 14 9.85 4.60 13.20
N ALA A 15 9.29 5.25 14.21
CA ALA A 15 9.36 4.86 15.62
C ALA A 15 8.83 5.97 16.52
N CYS A 16 7.86 5.68 17.31
CA CYS A 16 7.83 5.61 18.76
C CYS A 16 6.41 5.64 19.31
N ALA A 17 6.10 4.62 20.03
CA ALA A 17 5.02 4.53 21.02
C ALA A 17 5.46 5.24 22.33
N PRO A 18 4.70 5.27 23.45
CA PRO A 18 3.47 4.56 23.81
C PRO A 18 2.48 5.29 24.75
N ILE A 19 1.32 4.61 24.99
CA ILE A 19 0.57 4.46 26.28
C ILE A 19 -0.36 5.60 26.72
N LEU A 20 -1.70 5.34 26.80
CA LEU A 20 -2.43 5.04 28.03
C LEU A 20 -3.93 4.81 27.78
N ALA A 21 -4.43 3.85 28.51
CA ALA A 21 -5.78 3.33 28.53
C ALA A 21 -6.80 4.32 29.10
N PHE A 22 -8.06 4.22 28.60
CA PHE A 22 -9.24 4.41 29.46
C PHE A 22 -10.37 3.49 29.00
N ALA A 23 -10.81 2.68 29.93
CA ALA A 23 -11.93 1.76 29.82
C ALA A 23 -13.25 2.47 30.08
N GLY A 24 -14.31 2.07 29.36
CA GLY A 24 -15.68 2.34 29.71
C GLY A 24 -16.64 1.53 28.84
N PRO A 25 -17.57 0.73 29.45
CA PRO A 25 -18.43 -0.17 28.72
C PRO A 25 -19.74 0.52 28.33
N TYR A 26 -20.09 0.49 27.05
CA TYR A 26 -21.48 0.68 26.64
C TYR A 26 -21.93 -0.52 25.81
N VAL A 27 -22.80 -1.31 26.47
CA VAL A 27 -23.55 -2.38 25.83
C VAL A 27 -24.73 -1.74 25.11
N PHE A 28 -24.79 -1.82 23.80
CA PHE A 28 -26.01 -1.63 23.03
C PHE A 28 -26.24 -2.87 22.18
N THR A 29 -27.17 -3.70 22.65
CA THR A 29 -27.73 -4.82 21.90
C THR A 29 -28.84 -4.30 21.00
N ALA A 30 -28.56 -4.11 19.70
CA ALA A 30 -29.59 -4.03 18.70
C ALA A 30 -29.47 -5.26 17.79
N ALA A 31 -30.39 -6.20 17.99
CA ALA A 31 -30.55 -7.36 17.11
C ALA A 31 -31.17 -6.88 15.78
N TRP A 32 -30.34 -6.75 14.76
CA TRP A 32 -30.81 -6.60 13.38
C TRP A 32 -30.68 -7.98 12.72
N THR A 33 -31.81 -8.60 12.51
CA THR A 33 -31.91 -9.79 11.65
C THR A 33 -31.68 -9.35 10.21
N VAL A 34 -30.44 -9.50 9.73
CA VAL A 34 -30.11 -9.40 8.32
C VAL A 34 -30.44 -10.75 7.69
N ALA A 35 -31.49 -10.77 6.88
CA ALA A 35 -31.73 -11.87 5.96
C ALA A 35 -30.60 -11.85 4.92
N ALA A 36 -29.56 -12.65 5.14
CA ALA A 36 -28.49 -12.84 4.17
C ALA A 36 -29.06 -13.63 2.98
N THR A 37 -29.15 -12.97 1.84
CA THR A 37 -29.40 -13.64 0.56
C THR A 37 -28.16 -14.49 0.23
N ALA A 38 -28.33 -15.80 0.24
CA ALA A 38 -27.27 -16.81 0.04
C ALA A 38 -26.56 -16.74 -1.33
N ASP A 39 -27.03 -15.92 -2.27
CA ASP A 39 -26.45 -15.75 -3.61
C ASP A 39 -25.22 -14.84 -3.65
N ALA A 40 -25.06 -13.91 -2.70
CA ALA A 40 -23.93 -12.98 -2.69
C ALA A 40 -22.61 -13.64 -2.23
N ALA A 41 -22.68 -14.71 -1.45
CA ALA A 41 -21.48 -15.35 -0.89
C ALA A 41 -20.74 -16.26 -1.91
N THR A 42 -21.41 -16.69 -2.97
CA THR A 42 -20.82 -17.61 -3.98
C THR A 42 -20.18 -16.87 -5.14
N SER A 43 -20.52 -15.60 -5.38
CA SER A 43 -20.00 -14.79 -6.49
C SER A 43 -18.65 -14.12 -6.17
N GLN A 44 -18.40 -13.78 -4.91
CA GLN A 44 -17.19 -13.05 -4.50
C GLN A 44 -15.86 -13.76 -4.83
N PRO A 45 -15.68 -15.07 -4.60
CA PRO A 45 -14.46 -15.77 -4.99
C PRO A 45 -14.20 -15.75 -6.49
N ALA A 46 -15.27 -15.87 -7.32
CA ALA A 46 -15.16 -15.85 -8.78
C ALA A 46 -14.80 -14.45 -9.30
N GLU A 47 -15.36 -13.40 -8.73
CA GLU A 47 -15.04 -12.02 -9.10
C GLU A 47 -13.63 -11.62 -8.68
N TYR A 48 -13.17 -12.05 -7.51
CA TYR A 48 -11.78 -11.86 -7.09
C TYR A 48 -10.79 -12.50 -8.07
N GLU A 49 -11.04 -13.75 -8.48
CA GLU A 49 -10.23 -14.42 -9.51
C GLU A 49 -10.23 -13.68 -10.85
N GLN A 50 -11.38 -13.17 -11.27
CA GLN A 50 -11.48 -12.38 -12.49
C GLN A 50 -10.72 -11.07 -12.38
N LEU A 51 -10.80 -10.39 -11.23
CA LEU A 51 -10.02 -9.18 -10.95
C LEU A 51 -8.52 -9.44 -11.11
N LEU A 52 -8.01 -10.50 -10.46
CA LEU A 52 -6.59 -10.83 -10.54
C LEU A 52 -6.15 -11.11 -11.99
N LYS A 53 -6.99 -11.78 -12.79
CA LYS A 53 -6.71 -11.99 -14.21
C LYS A 53 -6.69 -10.69 -15.01
N LEU A 54 -7.59 -9.75 -14.73
CA LEU A 54 -7.61 -8.44 -15.37
C LEU A 54 -6.36 -7.63 -15.03
N LEU A 55 -5.96 -7.61 -13.76
CA LEU A 55 -4.74 -6.94 -13.32
C LEU A 55 -3.50 -7.57 -13.96
N ALA A 56 -3.40 -8.90 -13.99
CA ALA A 56 -2.30 -9.64 -14.61
C ALA A 56 -2.16 -9.38 -16.12
N ALA A 57 -3.26 -9.08 -16.81
CA ALA A 57 -3.24 -8.77 -18.23
C ALA A 57 -2.62 -7.41 -18.55
N ARG A 58 -2.53 -6.54 -17.54
CA ARG A 58 -1.97 -5.20 -17.70
C ARG A 58 -0.46 -5.25 -17.85
N ARG A 59 0.07 -4.70 -18.93
CA ARG A 59 1.51 -4.68 -19.20
C ARG A 59 2.18 -3.38 -18.83
N HIS A 60 1.47 -2.27 -19.00
CA HIS A 60 1.99 -0.93 -18.79
C HIS A 60 0.92 -0.10 -18.08
N GLY A 61 1.36 0.91 -17.34
CA GLY A 61 0.48 1.89 -16.73
C GLY A 61 1.23 3.20 -16.52
N HIS A 62 0.58 4.33 -16.79
CA HIS A 62 1.09 5.65 -16.49
C HIS A 62 -0.08 6.48 -15.96
N ALA A 63 0.02 6.98 -14.73
CA ALA A 63 -1.01 7.76 -14.09
C ALA A 63 -0.40 8.85 -13.21
N THR A 64 -1.16 9.91 -12.97
CA THR A 64 -0.80 10.89 -11.94
C THR A 64 -1.20 10.37 -10.56
N PHE A 65 -0.57 10.89 -9.51
CA PHE A 65 -0.98 10.62 -8.14
C PHE A 65 -0.98 11.89 -7.29
N THR A 66 -1.80 11.83 -6.24
CA THR A 66 -1.69 12.67 -5.04
C THR A 66 -1.60 11.75 -3.83
N GLU A 67 -0.75 12.09 -2.88
CA GLU A 67 -0.58 11.33 -1.64
C GLU A 67 -0.67 12.27 -0.45
N VAL A 68 -1.45 11.85 0.54
CA VAL A 68 -1.60 12.54 1.82
C VAL A 68 -1.12 11.60 2.92
N GLN A 69 -0.06 12.00 3.62
CA GLN A 69 0.49 11.27 4.75
C GLN A 69 0.14 11.99 6.05
N GLN A 70 -0.63 11.34 6.89
CA GLN A 70 -0.94 11.77 8.25
C GLN A 70 0.05 11.06 9.18
N LEU A 71 0.96 11.81 9.77
CA LEU A 71 1.94 11.30 10.73
C LEU A 71 1.52 11.74 12.12
N ALA A 72 1.40 10.80 13.06
CA ALA A 72 0.93 11.07 14.44
C ALA A 72 1.77 12.13 15.16
N ILE A 73 3.02 12.31 14.74
CA ILE A 73 3.94 13.31 15.32
C ILE A 73 3.81 14.70 14.69
N LEU A 74 3.03 14.88 13.63
CA LEU A 74 2.88 16.14 12.91
C LEU A 74 1.47 16.70 13.03
N ASP A 75 1.37 18.01 13.28
CA ASP A 75 0.08 18.72 13.36
C ASP A 75 -0.61 18.87 11.99
N ARG A 76 0.12 18.69 10.90
CA ARG A 76 -0.40 18.83 9.53
C ARG A 76 0.04 17.65 8.66
N PRO A 77 -0.82 17.19 7.77
CA PRO A 77 -0.45 16.15 6.83
C PRO A 77 0.65 16.62 5.87
N LEU A 78 1.44 15.67 5.40
CA LEU A 78 2.38 15.87 4.31
C LEU A 78 1.68 15.52 3.01
N GLU A 79 1.73 16.45 2.04
CA GLU A 79 1.15 16.25 0.73
C GLU A 79 2.25 16.11 -0.32
N SER A 80 2.07 15.17 -1.22
CA SER A 80 2.95 14.98 -2.37
C SER A 80 2.14 14.65 -3.62
N SER A 81 2.72 14.94 -4.79
CA SER A 81 2.09 14.62 -6.06
C SER A 81 3.13 14.36 -7.13
N GLY A 82 2.72 13.65 -8.18
CA GLY A 82 3.60 13.30 -9.27
C GLY A 82 3.00 12.24 -10.19
N GLU A 83 3.83 11.32 -10.64
CA GLU A 83 3.50 10.29 -11.62
C GLU A 83 3.87 8.91 -11.11
N LEU A 84 3.07 7.92 -11.49
CA LEU A 84 3.30 6.49 -11.29
C LEU A 84 3.42 5.82 -12.64
N LEU A 85 4.45 5.01 -12.79
CA LEU A 85 4.64 4.19 -13.97
C LEU A 85 4.75 2.73 -13.54
N TYR A 86 4.17 1.86 -14.34
CA TYR A 86 4.24 0.40 -14.17
C TYR A 86 4.62 -0.26 -15.49
N ASP A 87 5.60 -1.13 -15.45
CA ASP A 87 5.98 -2.01 -16.54
C ASP A 87 6.05 -3.45 -15.99
N ALA A 88 5.16 -4.28 -16.49
CA ALA A 88 5.09 -5.67 -16.06
C ALA A 88 6.40 -6.43 -16.39
N PRO A 89 6.82 -7.39 -15.56
CA PRO A 89 6.06 -7.89 -14.40
C PRO A 89 6.39 -7.21 -13.06
N ASP A 90 7.49 -6.45 -12.95
CA ASP A 90 8.04 -6.08 -11.65
C ASP A 90 8.61 -4.66 -11.56
N ARG A 91 8.51 -3.86 -12.62
CA ARG A 91 9.00 -2.49 -12.57
C ARG A 91 7.89 -1.52 -12.14
N LEU A 92 8.12 -0.86 -11.01
CA LEU A 92 7.30 0.22 -10.49
C LEU A 92 8.16 1.47 -10.35
N GLU A 93 7.65 2.60 -10.82
CA GLU A 93 8.34 3.88 -10.68
C GLU A 93 7.37 4.94 -10.14
N LYS A 94 7.76 5.60 -9.04
CA LYS A 94 7.06 6.74 -8.46
C LYS A 94 7.93 7.96 -8.61
N ARG A 95 7.48 8.90 -9.45
CA ARG A 95 8.13 10.20 -9.66
C ARG A 95 7.38 11.26 -8.87
N THR A 96 7.87 11.62 -7.71
CA THR A 96 7.35 12.73 -6.94
C THR A 96 7.85 14.03 -7.54
N LEU A 97 6.93 14.94 -7.88
CA LEU A 97 7.23 16.25 -8.44
C LEU A 97 7.12 17.34 -7.36
N LYS A 98 6.16 17.20 -6.46
CA LYS A 98 5.93 18.13 -5.35
C LYS A 98 5.86 17.38 -4.03
N PRO A 99 6.32 17.97 -2.90
CA PRO A 99 6.97 19.28 -2.77
C PRO A 99 8.44 19.28 -3.23
N ARG A 100 9.06 18.11 -3.31
CA ARG A 100 10.47 17.94 -3.74
C ARG A 100 10.56 16.81 -4.75
N ALA A 101 11.32 17.03 -5.81
CA ALA A 101 11.57 16.02 -6.82
C ALA A 101 12.34 14.83 -6.23
N GLU A 102 11.74 13.65 -6.36
CA GLU A 102 12.31 12.36 -6.00
C GLU A 102 11.78 11.29 -6.94
N THR A 103 12.63 10.37 -7.33
CA THR A 103 12.21 9.20 -8.11
C THR A 103 12.54 7.94 -7.33
N LEU A 104 11.54 7.10 -7.11
CA LEU A 104 11.67 5.76 -6.55
C LEU A 104 11.41 4.76 -7.66
N ILE A 105 12.34 3.84 -7.88
CA ILE A 105 12.24 2.76 -8.87
C ILE A 105 12.39 1.44 -8.14
N LEU A 106 11.37 0.61 -8.20
CA LEU A 106 11.43 -0.79 -7.80
C LEU A 106 11.63 -1.64 -9.05
N GLU A 107 12.64 -2.48 -9.04
CA GLU A 107 12.91 -3.43 -10.11
C GLU A 107 13.80 -4.55 -9.59
N HIS A 108 13.48 -5.82 -9.92
CA HIS A 108 14.25 -7.01 -9.52
C HIS A 108 14.52 -7.08 -8.00
N GLY A 109 13.55 -6.67 -7.18
CA GLY A 109 13.67 -6.68 -5.72
C GLY A 109 14.63 -5.63 -5.15
N VAL A 110 15.02 -4.63 -5.95
CA VAL A 110 15.85 -3.50 -5.53
C VAL A 110 15.05 -2.21 -5.65
N LEU A 111 14.93 -1.48 -4.55
CA LEU A 111 14.39 -0.12 -4.55
C LEU A 111 15.54 0.87 -4.75
N THR A 112 15.48 1.65 -5.82
CA THR A 112 16.42 2.73 -6.12
C THR A 112 15.75 4.06 -5.85
N ALA A 113 16.36 4.90 -5.01
CA ALA A 113 15.90 6.26 -4.76
C ALA A 113 16.87 7.28 -5.38
N HIS A 114 16.33 8.20 -6.18
CA HIS A 114 17.06 9.34 -6.75
C HIS A 114 16.57 10.63 -6.10
N ARG A 115 17.49 11.35 -5.43
CA ARG A 115 17.23 12.66 -4.81
C ARG A 115 18.30 13.66 -5.25
N GLY A 116 17.96 14.55 -6.15
CA GLY A 116 18.93 15.44 -6.78
C GLY A 116 20.04 14.63 -7.47
N HIS A 117 21.30 14.84 -7.09
CA HIS A 117 22.45 14.10 -7.62
C HIS A 117 22.78 12.80 -6.86
N ARG A 118 22.00 12.44 -5.85
CA ARG A 118 22.26 11.27 -5.02
C ARG A 118 21.40 10.10 -5.46
N ARG A 119 22.04 8.93 -5.54
CA ARG A 119 21.37 7.66 -5.79
C ARG A 119 21.60 6.71 -4.61
N TYR A 120 20.52 6.11 -4.12
CA TYR A 120 20.52 5.13 -3.04
C TYR A 120 19.94 3.83 -3.57
N LEU A 121 20.66 2.74 -3.33
CA LEU A 121 20.23 1.38 -3.68
C LEU A 121 19.87 0.64 -2.41
N MET A 122 18.68 0.09 -2.36
CA MET A 122 18.13 -0.60 -1.19
C MET A 122 17.57 -1.96 -1.64
N PRO A 123 18.37 -3.04 -1.57
CA PRO A 123 17.86 -4.38 -1.81
C PRO A 123 16.76 -4.69 -0.79
N LEU A 124 15.56 -5.08 -1.22
CA LEU A 124 14.40 -5.28 -0.33
C LEU A 124 14.65 -6.36 0.73
N ARG A 125 15.48 -7.36 0.40
CA ARG A 125 15.88 -8.40 1.35
C ARG A 125 16.55 -7.87 2.63
N ASP A 126 17.17 -6.69 2.55
CA ASP A 126 17.86 -6.05 3.67
C ASP A 126 16.90 -5.19 4.53
N TYR A 127 15.64 -5.05 4.08
CA TYR A 127 14.59 -4.23 4.70
C TYR A 127 13.31 -5.05 4.93
N PRO A 128 13.33 -6.08 5.79
CA PRO A 128 12.21 -7.01 5.98
C PRO A 128 10.93 -6.35 6.50
N GLN A 129 11.03 -5.14 7.07
CA GLN A 129 9.88 -4.36 7.51
C GLN A 129 9.15 -3.61 6.36
N VAL A 130 9.83 -3.37 5.23
CA VAL A 130 9.29 -2.62 4.08
C VAL A 130 8.97 -3.56 2.91
N ALA A 131 9.77 -4.61 2.75
CA ALA A 131 9.66 -5.53 1.62
C ALA A 131 8.25 -6.12 1.43
N PRO A 132 7.53 -6.62 2.47
CA PRO A 132 6.20 -7.18 2.29
C PRO A 132 5.17 -6.15 1.82
N PHE A 133 5.30 -4.88 2.24
CA PHE A 133 4.45 -3.80 1.77
C PHE A 133 4.62 -3.54 0.27
N ILE A 134 5.86 -3.40 -0.18
CA ILE A 134 6.18 -3.20 -1.60
C ILE A 134 5.73 -4.42 -2.41
N GLU A 135 5.93 -5.62 -1.87
CA GLU A 135 5.51 -6.86 -2.50
C GLU A 135 3.99 -6.96 -2.65
N SER A 136 3.20 -6.44 -1.68
CA SER A 136 1.74 -6.43 -1.80
C SER A 136 1.25 -5.60 -2.98
N ILE A 137 1.86 -4.44 -3.22
CA ILE A 137 1.53 -3.59 -4.38
C ILE A 137 1.92 -4.30 -5.67
N ARG A 138 3.14 -4.83 -5.74
CA ARG A 138 3.62 -5.56 -6.91
C ARG A 138 2.73 -6.76 -7.23
N ALA A 139 2.43 -7.58 -6.20
CA ALA A 139 1.61 -8.76 -6.35
C ALA A 139 0.17 -8.42 -6.79
N THR A 140 -0.40 -7.31 -6.28
CA THR A 140 -1.72 -6.84 -6.72
C THR A 140 -1.69 -6.46 -8.21
N LEU A 141 -0.70 -5.66 -8.64
CA LEU A 141 -0.56 -5.25 -10.04
C LEU A 141 -0.28 -6.43 -10.98
N ALA A 142 0.48 -7.41 -10.51
CA ALA A 142 0.76 -8.63 -11.26
C ALA A 142 -0.39 -9.66 -11.23
N GLY A 143 -1.45 -9.43 -10.44
CA GLY A 143 -2.51 -10.41 -10.20
C GLY A 143 -2.01 -11.70 -9.53
N ASP A 144 -0.91 -11.61 -8.77
CA ASP A 144 -0.25 -12.74 -8.12
C ASP A 144 -0.92 -13.10 -6.80
N ARG A 145 -1.95 -13.95 -6.89
CA ARG A 145 -2.72 -14.41 -5.74
C ARG A 145 -1.86 -15.07 -4.67
N GLU A 146 -0.95 -15.95 -5.08
CA GLU A 146 -0.14 -16.72 -4.15
C GLU A 146 0.76 -15.80 -3.31
N ALA A 147 1.39 -14.81 -3.95
CA ALA A 147 2.20 -13.82 -3.25
C ALA A 147 1.37 -12.98 -2.27
N LEU A 148 0.14 -12.59 -2.63
CA LEU A 148 -0.76 -11.86 -1.74
C LEU A 148 -1.18 -12.69 -0.54
N GLU A 149 -1.69 -13.90 -0.74
CA GLU A 149 -2.22 -14.77 0.32
C GLU A 149 -1.12 -15.33 1.24
N ARG A 150 0.12 -15.39 0.76
CA ARG A 150 1.28 -15.75 1.60
C ARG A 150 1.58 -14.72 2.70
N LEU A 151 1.36 -13.43 2.40
CA LEU A 151 1.71 -12.33 3.30
C LEU A 151 0.51 -11.71 4.00
N PHE A 152 -0.69 -11.86 3.41
CA PHE A 152 -1.91 -11.20 3.87
C PHE A 152 -3.10 -12.14 3.87
N ARG A 153 -4.01 -11.92 4.81
CA ARG A 153 -5.39 -12.36 4.65
C ARG A 153 -6.07 -11.33 3.75
N VAL A 154 -6.58 -11.80 2.62
CA VAL A 154 -7.20 -10.97 1.59
C VAL A 154 -8.71 -11.00 1.73
N GLY A 155 -9.34 -9.84 1.87
CA GLY A 155 -10.78 -9.63 1.72
C GLY A 155 -11.06 -8.94 0.40
N PHE A 156 -12.05 -9.41 -0.36
CA PHE A 156 -12.56 -8.78 -1.57
C PHE A 156 -13.99 -8.31 -1.32
N GLU A 157 -14.29 -7.09 -1.72
CA GLU A 157 -15.62 -6.50 -1.63
C GLU A 157 -15.96 -5.75 -2.92
N GLY A 158 -17.24 -5.74 -3.28
CA GLY A 158 -17.76 -5.05 -4.46
C GLY A 158 -17.87 -5.92 -5.68
N SER A 159 -17.65 -5.35 -6.85
CA SER A 159 -17.70 -6.01 -8.16
C SER A 159 -16.55 -5.54 -9.04
N LEU A 160 -16.35 -6.14 -10.22
CA LEU A 160 -15.31 -5.68 -11.15
C LEU A 160 -15.47 -4.22 -11.59
N ALA A 161 -16.68 -3.66 -11.53
CA ALA A 161 -16.88 -2.25 -11.85
C ALA A 161 -16.29 -1.33 -10.78
N HIS A 162 -16.43 -1.70 -9.50
CA HIS A 162 -15.90 -0.99 -8.33
C HIS A 162 -15.56 -2.02 -7.27
N TRP A 163 -14.30 -2.21 -7.00
CA TRP A 163 -13.79 -3.23 -6.08
C TRP A 163 -12.89 -2.66 -4.99
N SER A 164 -12.84 -3.38 -3.90
CA SER A 164 -11.94 -3.12 -2.78
C SER A 164 -11.26 -4.41 -2.34
N LEU A 165 -9.94 -4.37 -2.21
CA LEU A 165 -9.14 -5.40 -1.56
C LEU A 165 -8.70 -4.91 -0.19
N LEU A 166 -9.03 -5.67 0.86
CA LEU A 166 -8.52 -5.44 2.20
C LEU A 166 -7.42 -6.46 2.49
N LEU A 167 -6.21 -5.99 2.70
CA LEU A 167 -5.04 -6.80 2.98
C LEU A 167 -4.69 -6.64 4.47
N VAL A 168 -4.89 -7.70 5.26
CA VAL A 168 -4.52 -7.74 6.68
C VAL A 168 -3.29 -8.63 6.83
N PRO A 169 -2.14 -8.08 7.30
CA PRO A 169 -0.91 -8.85 7.43
C PRO A 169 -1.08 -10.10 8.30
N THR A 170 -0.51 -11.23 7.85
CA THR A 170 -0.44 -12.49 8.59
C THR A 170 0.93 -12.71 9.22
N ASP A 171 1.98 -12.12 8.66
CA ASP A 171 3.31 -12.13 9.24
C ASP A 171 3.41 -11.19 10.45
N ALA A 172 3.96 -11.69 11.58
CA ALA A 172 4.02 -10.95 12.83
C ALA A 172 4.85 -9.66 12.75
N ARG A 173 5.91 -9.62 11.93
CA ARG A 173 6.77 -8.45 11.78
C ARG A 173 6.06 -7.35 11.01
N LEU A 174 5.40 -7.73 9.89
CA LEU A 174 4.60 -6.80 9.11
C LEU A 174 3.38 -6.32 9.91
N ALA A 175 2.68 -7.21 10.61
CA ALA A 175 1.57 -6.89 11.50
C ALA A 175 1.97 -5.98 12.67
N GLY A 176 3.24 -5.95 13.06
CA GLY A 176 3.78 -5.00 14.04
C GLY A 176 3.86 -3.57 13.52
N ALA A 177 4.04 -3.38 12.21
CA ALA A 177 4.17 -2.07 11.56
C ALA A 177 2.88 -1.62 10.88
N VAL A 178 2.27 -2.51 10.09
CA VAL A 178 1.08 -2.21 9.29
C VAL A 178 -0.14 -2.89 9.90
N ARG A 179 -1.20 -2.12 10.08
CA ARG A 179 -2.49 -2.63 10.55
C ARG A 179 -3.28 -3.27 9.42
N GLU A 180 -3.41 -2.54 8.32
CA GLU A 180 -4.14 -2.96 7.12
C GLU A 180 -3.73 -2.12 5.91
N ILE A 181 -3.92 -2.65 4.73
CA ILE A 181 -3.81 -1.95 3.45
C ILE A 181 -5.14 -2.14 2.72
N ARG A 182 -5.76 -1.05 2.28
CA ARG A 182 -6.94 -1.10 1.42
C ARG A 182 -6.57 -0.60 0.04
N ILE A 183 -6.88 -1.40 -0.97
CA ILE A 183 -6.66 -1.06 -2.38
C ILE A 183 -8.02 -1.02 -3.05
N GLU A 184 -8.36 0.08 -3.67
CA GLU A 184 -9.62 0.25 -4.37
C GLU A 184 -9.39 0.54 -5.85
N GLY A 185 -10.31 0.09 -6.67
CA GLY A 185 -10.20 0.28 -8.10
C GLY A 185 -11.47 0.05 -8.88
N GLU A 186 -11.35 0.24 -10.17
CA GLU A 186 -12.39 0.09 -11.18
C GLU A 186 -11.82 -0.72 -12.33
N ARG A 187 -12.44 -1.86 -12.64
CA ARG A 187 -11.96 -2.80 -13.66
C ARG A 187 -10.50 -3.19 -13.39
N ASP A 188 -9.59 -2.87 -14.31
CA ASP A 188 -8.14 -3.12 -14.21
C ASP A 188 -7.35 -1.92 -13.68
N ALA A 189 -8.00 -0.84 -13.29
CA ALA A 189 -7.35 0.38 -12.82
C ALA A 189 -7.45 0.50 -11.29
N ILE A 190 -6.28 0.57 -10.61
CA ILE A 190 -6.22 0.94 -9.20
C ILE A 190 -6.46 2.44 -9.09
N ARG A 191 -7.33 2.86 -8.15
CA ARG A 191 -7.71 4.25 -7.89
C ARG A 191 -7.19 4.79 -6.59
N SER A 192 -7.09 3.94 -5.58
CA SER A 192 -6.52 4.34 -4.30
C SER A 192 -5.77 3.23 -3.60
N VAL A 193 -4.80 3.62 -2.77
CA VAL A 193 -4.12 2.75 -1.81
C VAL A 193 -4.09 3.47 -0.47
N ASP A 194 -4.81 2.94 0.52
CA ASP A 194 -4.87 3.45 1.90
C ASP A 194 -4.10 2.50 2.81
N ILE A 195 -3.03 2.99 3.41
CA ILE A 195 -2.20 2.24 4.34
C ILE A 195 -2.39 2.80 5.73
N ARG A 196 -2.73 1.91 6.67
CA ARG A 196 -2.86 2.26 8.07
C ARG A 196 -1.80 1.55 8.88
N HIS A 197 -0.99 2.33 9.55
CA HIS A 197 0.07 1.84 10.42
C HIS A 197 -0.42 1.61 11.85
N ARG A 198 0.33 0.83 12.62
CA ARG A 198 -0.02 0.53 14.01
C ARG A 198 0.21 1.70 14.96
N ASP A 199 1.14 2.58 14.64
CA ASP A 199 1.49 3.78 15.39
C ASP A 199 0.49 4.94 15.19
N GLY A 200 -0.53 4.74 14.33
CA GLY A 200 -1.54 5.74 14.02
C GLY A 200 -1.25 6.53 12.75
N ASP A 201 -0.11 6.33 12.12
CA ASP A 201 0.21 6.92 10.83
C ASP A 201 -0.69 6.36 9.73
N ARG A 202 -1.00 7.18 8.75
CA ARG A 202 -1.78 6.79 7.58
C ARG A 202 -1.21 7.42 6.32
N SER A 203 -1.16 6.66 5.23
CA SER A 203 -0.85 7.15 3.90
C SER A 203 -2.01 6.82 2.95
N LEU A 204 -2.58 7.84 2.33
CA LEU A 204 -3.59 7.70 1.28
C LEU A 204 -3.01 8.18 -0.04
N LEU A 205 -2.80 7.25 -0.95
CA LEU A 205 -2.41 7.48 -2.33
C LEU A 205 -3.66 7.44 -3.21
N SER A 206 -3.98 8.54 -3.87
CA SER A 206 -5.04 8.63 -4.87
C SER A 206 -4.43 8.64 -6.26
N ILE A 207 -4.92 7.78 -7.14
CA ILE A 207 -4.39 7.57 -8.49
C ILE A 207 -5.39 8.11 -9.51
N GLY A 208 -4.94 9.07 -10.29
CA GLY A 208 -5.73 9.71 -11.34
C GLY A 208 -5.98 8.79 -12.54
N PRO A 209 -6.68 9.30 -13.55
CA PRO A 209 -6.83 8.59 -14.81
C PRO A 209 -5.47 8.36 -15.47
N GLU A 210 -5.42 7.35 -16.35
CA GLU A 210 -4.22 7.10 -17.14
C GLU A 210 -3.87 8.30 -18.00
N VAL A 211 -2.60 8.62 -18.00
CA VAL A 211 -2.03 9.56 -18.96
C VAL A 211 -1.76 8.75 -20.23
N GLY A 212 -2.42 9.10 -21.33
CA GLY A 212 -2.20 8.43 -22.60
C GLY A 212 -0.73 8.52 -23.03
N PRO A 213 -0.31 7.64 -23.92
CA PRO A 213 1.05 7.61 -24.48
C PRO A 213 1.39 8.90 -25.22
#